data_e58a1efcc08e12ad74bfb284649b6efc
#
_entry.id   e58a1efcc08e12ad74bfb284649b6efc
#
_cell.length_a   1.000
_cell.length_b   1.000
_cell.length_c   1.000
_cell.angle_alpha   90.00
_cell.angle_beta   90.00
_cell.angle_gamma   90.00
#
_symmetry.space_group_name_H-M   'P 1'
#
loop_
_entity.id
_entity.type
_entity.pdbx_description
1 polymer ?
#
loop_
_entity_poly.entity_id
_entity_poly.type
_entity_poly.pdbx_seq_one_letter_code
_entity_poly.pdbx_strand_id
1 'polypeptide(L)'
;MEPAFFEIRGGITAPKGFRASAVRSGIKEGLADKNDLGLVISDFPAVAAATFTTNKIKAAPVRVSAAHLRAGDTRAIVANSGNANACTGSTGIQNAKRMAQAVARQLGLKDRQVLVCSTGRIGRNLPIEKIEMAVPALVARLSSEGSEVVARAIMTSDTFHKEIAVEVPLAGAKIRIGGIAKGAGMINPDMATMLCFITTDAAISKRELQKLTSASVEQSFNCVTVDGDMSTNDTTICIANGQAAIPAMEPGHESYDKFAEALNFVTQQLARMIIEDGEGVTKFVEVHVKGAATYQDARKAAEAVSNSILVKCAWYGEDPNWGRIMDAVGYSSAQVREEMIDIFFDGVVATLHGLPSSTPEDTLKEVLRNRKFTVTIDLHLGSAEYKVFTTDLTPEYVKFNMGE
;
A
#
# COMPACT_ATOMS: atom_id res chain seq x y z
N MET A 1 15.05 -19.10 -18.63
CA MET A 1 14.28 -19.53 -17.45
C MET A 1 12.83 -19.12 -17.68
N GLU A 2 11.88 -20.00 -17.43
CA GLU A 2 10.47 -19.60 -17.41
C GLU A 2 10.23 -18.63 -16.26
N PRO A 3 9.37 -17.61 -16.44
CA PRO A 3 9.07 -16.67 -15.36
C PRO A 3 8.43 -17.40 -14.17
N ALA A 4 8.76 -16.97 -12.97
CA ALA A 4 8.26 -17.59 -11.73
C ALA A 4 6.72 -17.47 -11.59
N PHE A 5 6.10 -16.50 -12.27
CA PHE A 5 4.66 -16.23 -12.29
C PHE A 5 4.27 -15.41 -13.52
N PHE A 6 2.97 -15.33 -13.80
CA PHE A 6 2.39 -14.56 -14.91
C PHE A 6 1.29 -13.64 -14.39
N GLU A 7 1.20 -12.42 -14.89
CA GLU A 7 0.07 -11.55 -14.62
C GLU A 7 -1.20 -12.08 -15.29
N ILE A 8 -2.33 -12.02 -14.57
CA ILE A 8 -3.65 -12.44 -15.02
C ILE A 8 -4.70 -11.37 -14.69
N ARG A 9 -5.88 -11.47 -15.28
CA ARG A 9 -7.01 -10.61 -14.93
C ARG A 9 -7.73 -11.12 -13.68
N GLY A 10 -8.54 -10.23 -13.07
CA GLY A 10 -9.49 -10.59 -12.00
C GLY A 10 -9.13 -10.06 -10.62
N GLY A 11 -8.00 -9.39 -10.46
CA GLY A 11 -7.64 -8.70 -9.21
C GLY A 11 -7.89 -9.57 -7.97
N ILE A 12 -8.56 -9.04 -6.95
CA ILE A 12 -8.77 -9.72 -5.67
C ILE A 12 -9.69 -10.96 -5.76
N THR A 13 -10.45 -11.13 -6.83
CA THR A 13 -11.30 -12.30 -7.04
C THR A 13 -10.70 -13.37 -7.98
N ALA A 14 -9.48 -13.15 -8.49
CA ALA A 14 -8.77 -14.12 -9.33
C ALA A 14 -8.46 -15.45 -8.64
N PRO A 15 -8.09 -15.51 -7.34
CA PRO A 15 -7.93 -16.78 -6.63
C PRO A 15 -9.28 -17.47 -6.43
N LYS A 16 -9.28 -18.81 -6.46
CA LYS A 16 -10.50 -19.63 -6.34
C LYS A 16 -11.21 -19.40 -5.00
N GLY A 17 -12.54 -19.34 -5.05
CA GLY A 17 -13.37 -19.27 -3.85
C GLY A 17 -13.43 -17.90 -3.20
N PHE A 18 -13.03 -16.85 -3.91
CA PHE A 18 -13.23 -15.46 -3.48
C PHE A 18 -14.29 -14.78 -4.34
N ARG A 19 -15.13 -13.99 -3.67
CA ARG A 19 -16.13 -13.12 -4.29
C ARG A 19 -16.05 -11.73 -3.68
N ALA A 20 -16.44 -10.74 -4.46
CA ALA A 20 -16.47 -9.36 -3.99
C ALA A 20 -17.68 -8.61 -4.55
N SER A 21 -18.04 -7.52 -3.88
CA SER A 21 -19.14 -6.65 -4.30
C SER A 21 -18.96 -5.25 -3.73
N ALA A 22 -19.68 -4.31 -4.30
CA ALA A 22 -19.76 -2.96 -3.74
C ALA A 22 -21.16 -2.38 -3.97
N VAL A 23 -21.54 -1.48 -3.05
CA VAL A 23 -22.80 -0.72 -3.13
C VAL A 23 -22.56 0.71 -2.65
N ARG A 24 -23.48 1.58 -2.98
CA ARG A 24 -23.60 2.90 -2.39
C ARG A 24 -24.35 2.79 -1.07
N SER A 25 -23.71 3.16 0.04
CA SER A 25 -24.36 3.32 1.34
C SER A 25 -24.77 4.77 1.62
N GLY A 26 -24.20 5.73 0.89
CA GLY A 26 -24.45 7.16 1.06
C GLY A 26 -23.58 7.82 2.14
N ILE A 27 -22.40 7.27 2.40
CA ILE A 27 -21.38 7.89 3.26
C ILE A 27 -20.69 9.02 2.52
N LYS A 28 -20.35 8.83 1.24
CA LYS A 28 -19.81 9.87 0.38
C LYS A 28 -20.91 10.86 -0.02
N GLU A 29 -20.95 11.99 0.67
CA GLU A 29 -21.90 13.07 0.37
C GLU A 29 -21.57 13.71 -0.99
N GLY A 30 -22.60 14.09 -1.75
CA GLY A 30 -22.46 14.79 -3.02
C GLY A 30 -22.04 13.93 -4.23
N LEU A 31 -21.76 12.64 -4.06
CA LEU A 31 -21.34 11.72 -5.11
C LEU A 31 -22.40 10.66 -5.37
N ALA A 32 -23.47 11.05 -6.08
CA ALA A 32 -24.68 10.23 -6.27
C ALA A 32 -24.42 8.86 -6.92
N ASP A 33 -23.38 8.77 -7.77
CA ASP A 33 -23.14 7.59 -8.61
C ASP A 33 -21.96 6.73 -8.14
N LYS A 34 -21.33 7.04 -6.98
CA LYS A 34 -20.15 6.30 -6.52
C LYS A 34 -20.50 5.33 -5.39
N ASN A 35 -20.09 4.07 -5.52
CA ASN A 35 -20.08 3.11 -4.42
C ASN A 35 -19.09 3.58 -3.34
N ASP A 36 -19.44 3.31 -2.09
CA ASP A 36 -18.66 3.72 -0.90
C ASP A 36 -18.59 2.63 0.18
N LEU A 37 -19.16 1.46 -0.11
CA LEU A 37 -19.10 0.28 0.76
C LEU A 37 -18.73 -0.94 -0.09
N GLY A 38 -17.60 -1.59 0.22
CA GLY A 38 -17.08 -2.76 -0.45
C GLY A 38 -16.99 -3.97 0.48
N LEU A 39 -17.15 -5.16 -0.08
CA LEU A 39 -17.06 -6.45 0.61
C LEU A 39 -16.27 -7.44 -0.22
N VAL A 40 -15.31 -8.11 0.43
CA VAL A 40 -14.57 -9.25 -0.11
C VAL A 40 -14.82 -10.44 0.80
N ILE A 41 -15.17 -11.59 0.25
CA ILE A 41 -15.38 -12.82 1.05
C ILE A 41 -14.62 -14.00 0.48
N SER A 42 -14.24 -14.93 1.38
CA SER A 42 -13.90 -16.30 1.04
C SER A 42 -15.12 -17.20 1.27
N ASP A 43 -15.52 -17.98 0.27
CA ASP A 43 -16.59 -18.99 0.41
C ASP A 43 -16.19 -20.16 1.30
N PHE A 44 -14.89 -20.29 1.57
CA PHE A 44 -14.29 -21.39 2.34
C PHE A 44 -13.62 -20.86 3.62
N PRO A 45 -13.42 -21.70 4.64
CA PRO A 45 -12.58 -21.37 5.77
C PRO A 45 -11.21 -20.85 5.32
N ALA A 46 -10.72 -19.78 5.95
CA ALA A 46 -9.48 -19.15 5.53
C ALA A 46 -8.68 -18.67 6.74
N VAL A 47 -7.37 -18.55 6.55
CA VAL A 47 -6.47 -17.87 7.47
C VAL A 47 -6.19 -16.47 6.94
N ALA A 48 -5.90 -15.53 7.84
CA ALA A 48 -5.52 -14.19 7.45
C ALA A 48 -4.28 -13.71 8.20
N ALA A 49 -3.53 -12.87 7.52
CA ALA A 49 -2.45 -12.05 8.05
C ALA A 49 -2.76 -10.58 7.81
N ALA A 50 -2.27 -9.71 8.67
CA ALA A 50 -2.39 -8.27 8.45
C ALA A 50 -1.24 -7.49 9.07
N THR A 51 -0.98 -6.33 8.46
CA THR A 51 -0.19 -5.25 9.04
C THR A 51 -1.08 -4.01 9.19
N PHE A 52 -0.80 -3.22 10.21
CA PHE A 52 -1.60 -2.05 10.58
C PHE A 52 -0.69 -0.87 10.85
N THR A 53 -1.21 0.34 10.68
CA THR A 53 -0.50 1.58 10.96
C THR A 53 0.23 1.57 12.31
N THR A 54 1.43 2.10 12.33
CA THR A 54 2.21 2.32 13.55
C THR A 54 1.82 3.61 14.27
N ASN A 55 0.97 4.46 13.64
CA ASN A 55 0.46 5.68 14.25
C ASN A 55 -0.12 5.40 15.65
N LYS A 56 0.21 6.22 16.62
CA LYS A 56 -0.30 6.09 18.00
C LYS A 56 -1.81 6.39 18.09
N ILE A 57 -2.32 7.22 17.18
CA ILE A 57 -3.74 7.55 17.03
C ILE A 57 -4.35 6.58 16.01
N LYS A 58 -4.71 5.37 16.47
CA LYS A 58 -5.30 4.33 15.60
C LYS A 58 -6.80 4.48 15.51
N ALA A 59 -7.32 4.45 14.28
CA ALA A 59 -8.75 4.45 14.00
C ALA A 59 -9.47 3.24 14.63
N ALA A 60 -10.76 3.38 14.87
CA ALA A 60 -11.58 2.33 15.46
C ALA A 60 -11.58 1.02 14.65
N PRO A 61 -11.71 1.02 13.30
CA PRO A 61 -11.65 -0.20 12.50
C PRO A 61 -10.32 -0.94 12.64
N VAL A 62 -9.19 -0.23 12.73
CA VAL A 62 -7.86 -0.84 12.94
C VAL A 62 -7.84 -1.63 14.25
N ARG A 63 -8.36 -1.05 15.35
CA ARG A 63 -8.42 -1.70 16.67
C ARG A 63 -9.33 -2.93 16.65
N VAL A 64 -10.50 -2.84 16.01
CA VAL A 64 -11.47 -3.94 15.93
C VAL A 64 -10.90 -5.06 15.05
N SER A 65 -10.36 -4.76 13.87
CA SER A 65 -9.78 -5.76 12.97
C SER A 65 -8.57 -6.46 13.57
N ALA A 66 -7.70 -5.74 14.27
CA ALA A 66 -6.58 -6.35 14.99
C ALA A 66 -7.05 -7.31 16.11
N ALA A 67 -8.16 -7.00 16.80
CA ALA A 67 -8.75 -7.89 17.79
C ALA A 67 -9.39 -9.13 17.15
N HIS A 68 -10.14 -8.97 16.07
CA HIS A 68 -10.77 -10.06 15.32
C HIS A 68 -9.72 -11.01 14.72
N LEU A 69 -8.67 -10.47 14.11
CA LEU A 69 -7.57 -11.26 13.53
C LEU A 69 -6.89 -12.17 14.57
N ARG A 70 -6.70 -11.66 15.82
CA ARG A 70 -6.15 -12.48 16.91
C ARG A 70 -7.07 -13.61 17.34
N ALA A 71 -8.38 -13.40 17.23
CA ALA A 71 -9.39 -14.35 17.69
C ALA A 71 -9.58 -15.58 16.80
N GLY A 72 -8.95 -15.64 15.61
CA GLY A 72 -8.95 -16.88 14.82
C GLY A 72 -9.07 -16.74 13.31
N ASP A 73 -9.99 -17.47 12.73
CA ASP A 73 -10.28 -17.57 11.31
C ASP A 73 -10.95 -16.30 10.75
N THR A 74 -10.66 -15.99 9.50
CA THR A 74 -11.21 -14.82 8.79
C THR A 74 -11.92 -15.28 7.54
N ARG A 75 -13.10 -14.70 7.25
CA ARG A 75 -13.92 -15.03 6.08
C ARG A 75 -14.23 -13.82 5.20
N ALA A 76 -14.21 -12.61 5.76
CA ALA A 76 -14.62 -11.42 5.04
C ALA A 76 -13.84 -10.18 5.44
N ILE A 77 -13.75 -9.24 4.50
CA ILE A 77 -13.29 -7.86 4.71
C ILE A 77 -14.41 -6.95 4.23
N VAL A 78 -14.89 -6.06 5.09
CA VAL A 78 -15.81 -4.99 4.70
C VAL A 78 -15.12 -3.64 4.89
N ALA A 79 -15.19 -2.78 3.88
CA ALA A 79 -14.52 -1.49 3.89
C ALA A 79 -15.47 -0.38 3.43
N ASN A 80 -15.50 0.73 4.17
CA ASN A 80 -16.16 1.95 3.70
C ASN A 80 -15.14 3.03 3.32
N SER A 81 -15.54 3.89 2.40
CA SER A 81 -14.82 5.12 2.06
C SER A 81 -15.69 6.36 2.31
N GLY A 82 -15.05 7.53 2.48
CA GLY A 82 -15.68 8.80 2.81
C GLY A 82 -15.69 9.16 4.31
N ASN A 83 -15.46 8.19 5.19
CA ASN A 83 -15.35 8.39 6.63
C ASN A 83 -14.32 7.44 7.21
N ALA A 84 -13.31 7.96 7.89
CA ALA A 84 -12.20 7.20 8.48
C ALA A 84 -12.57 6.46 9.78
N ASN A 85 -13.65 6.87 10.45
CA ASN A 85 -13.99 6.42 11.80
C ASN A 85 -12.79 6.49 12.77
N ALA A 86 -12.04 7.57 12.65
CA ALA A 86 -10.88 7.89 13.47
C ALA A 86 -11.17 9.09 14.36
N CYS A 87 -10.58 9.13 15.56
CA CYS A 87 -10.85 10.13 16.60
C CYS A 87 -12.32 10.22 17.01
N THR A 88 -13.03 9.09 17.04
CA THR A 88 -14.48 8.98 17.31
C THR A 88 -14.80 8.32 18.65
N GLY A 89 -13.79 8.12 19.49
CA GLY A 89 -13.93 7.60 20.86
C GLY A 89 -14.57 6.20 20.93
N SER A 90 -15.33 5.94 22.01
CA SER A 90 -16.00 4.65 22.22
C SER A 90 -17.11 4.40 21.19
N THR A 91 -17.81 5.44 20.74
CA THR A 91 -18.84 5.36 19.68
C THR A 91 -18.24 4.80 18.39
N GLY A 92 -17.04 5.25 17.99
CA GLY A 92 -16.38 4.72 16.80
C GLY A 92 -16.07 3.22 16.89
N ILE A 93 -15.61 2.75 18.07
CA ILE A 93 -15.39 1.32 18.32
C ILE A 93 -16.70 0.53 18.23
N GLN A 94 -17.79 1.06 18.80
CA GLN A 94 -19.12 0.42 18.71
C GLN A 94 -19.58 0.34 17.26
N ASN A 95 -19.44 1.43 16.48
CA ASN A 95 -19.82 1.47 15.08
C ASN A 95 -19.00 0.51 14.21
N ALA A 96 -17.69 0.39 14.44
CA ALA A 96 -16.85 -0.59 13.76
C ALA A 96 -17.28 -2.04 14.08
N LYS A 97 -17.64 -2.33 15.33
CA LYS A 97 -18.20 -3.65 15.70
C LYS A 97 -19.56 -3.89 15.05
N ARG A 98 -20.47 -2.90 15.04
CA ARG A 98 -21.79 -2.99 14.36
C ARG A 98 -21.62 -3.28 12.87
N MET A 99 -20.65 -2.65 12.21
CA MET A 99 -20.33 -2.92 10.81
C MET A 99 -19.94 -4.39 10.58
N ALA A 100 -19.07 -4.96 11.44
CA ALA A 100 -18.72 -6.39 11.37
C ALA A 100 -19.94 -7.28 11.64
N GLN A 101 -20.74 -6.97 12.65
CA GLN A 101 -21.94 -7.72 13.03
C GLN A 101 -22.99 -7.74 11.93
N ALA A 102 -23.23 -6.61 11.26
CA ALA A 102 -24.19 -6.53 10.16
C ALA A 102 -23.83 -7.50 9.02
N VAL A 103 -22.56 -7.50 8.61
CA VAL A 103 -22.06 -8.40 7.56
C VAL A 103 -22.05 -9.85 8.04
N ALA A 104 -21.56 -10.12 9.25
CA ALA A 104 -21.51 -11.46 9.82
C ALA A 104 -22.92 -12.11 9.88
N ARG A 105 -23.92 -11.37 10.37
CA ARG A 105 -25.33 -11.80 10.45
C ARG A 105 -25.87 -12.17 9.07
N GLN A 106 -25.62 -11.33 8.05
CA GLN A 106 -26.14 -11.56 6.70
C GLN A 106 -25.47 -12.75 6.00
N LEU A 107 -24.21 -13.07 6.35
CA LEU A 107 -23.45 -14.18 5.80
C LEU A 107 -23.50 -15.46 6.64
N GLY A 108 -24.16 -15.47 7.81
CA GLY A 108 -24.15 -16.60 8.75
C GLY A 108 -22.77 -16.87 9.36
N LEU A 109 -21.97 -15.82 9.57
CA LEU A 109 -20.63 -15.86 10.14
C LEU A 109 -20.62 -15.40 11.59
N LYS A 110 -19.51 -15.65 12.28
CA LYS A 110 -19.22 -15.02 13.59
C LYS A 110 -18.65 -13.61 13.37
N ASP A 111 -18.95 -12.67 14.23
CA ASP A 111 -18.47 -11.27 14.12
C ASP A 111 -16.96 -11.19 13.92
N ARG A 112 -16.18 -12.00 14.65
CA ARG A 112 -14.73 -12.04 14.57
C ARG A 112 -14.17 -12.55 13.23
N GLN A 113 -14.99 -13.18 12.39
CA GLN A 113 -14.60 -13.64 11.05
C GLN A 113 -14.68 -12.53 10.00
N VAL A 114 -15.17 -11.34 10.38
CA VAL A 114 -15.28 -10.17 9.52
C VAL A 114 -14.29 -9.11 10.00
N LEU A 115 -13.34 -8.75 9.15
CA LEU A 115 -12.45 -7.62 9.36
C LEU A 115 -13.10 -6.36 8.77
N VAL A 116 -12.92 -5.24 9.45
CA VAL A 116 -13.50 -3.94 9.08
C VAL A 116 -12.41 -2.93 8.75
N CYS A 117 -12.60 -2.17 7.69
CA CYS A 117 -11.72 -1.08 7.29
C CYS A 117 -12.54 0.17 6.97
N SER A 118 -11.95 1.33 7.16
CA SER A 118 -12.55 2.62 6.82
C SER A 118 -11.48 3.55 6.28
N THR A 119 -11.87 4.46 5.39
CA THR A 119 -10.99 5.52 4.87
C THR A 119 -11.80 6.77 4.55
N GLY A 120 -11.19 7.96 4.66
CA GLY A 120 -11.81 9.25 4.41
C GLY A 120 -11.60 10.23 5.56
N ARG A 121 -12.58 11.10 5.83
CA ARG A 121 -12.46 12.18 6.80
C ARG A 121 -12.34 11.69 8.24
N ILE A 122 -11.38 12.27 8.98
CA ILE A 122 -11.14 12.06 10.41
C ILE A 122 -12.07 12.95 11.25
N GLY A 123 -12.41 12.53 12.49
CA GLY A 123 -13.15 13.35 13.45
C GLY A 123 -14.66 13.38 13.27
N ARG A 124 -15.21 12.60 12.31
CA ARG A 124 -16.66 12.48 12.08
C ARG A 124 -17.16 11.10 12.49
N ASN A 125 -18.29 11.06 13.20
CA ASN A 125 -18.95 9.80 13.54
C ASN A 125 -19.35 9.06 12.26
N LEU A 126 -19.09 7.76 12.22
CA LEU A 126 -19.50 6.89 11.12
C LEU A 126 -21.03 6.76 11.14
N PRO A 127 -21.74 7.09 10.04
CA PRO A 127 -23.19 6.92 9.97
C PRO A 127 -23.55 5.44 9.77
N ILE A 128 -23.43 4.66 10.83
CA ILE A 128 -23.47 3.20 10.81
C ILE A 128 -24.80 2.64 10.32
N GLU A 129 -25.90 3.34 10.57
CA GLU A 129 -27.23 2.97 10.10
C GLU A 129 -27.31 2.89 8.57
N LYS A 130 -26.59 3.76 7.86
CA LYS A 130 -26.49 3.73 6.39
C LYS A 130 -25.79 2.44 5.91
N ILE A 131 -24.74 2.01 6.63
CA ILE A 131 -24.03 0.76 6.33
C ILE A 131 -24.96 -0.44 6.59
N GLU A 132 -25.58 -0.49 7.76
CA GLU A 132 -26.48 -1.59 8.14
C GLU A 132 -27.62 -1.78 7.13
N MET A 133 -28.21 -0.67 6.64
CA MET A 133 -29.23 -0.71 5.58
C MET A 133 -28.70 -1.20 4.23
N ALA A 134 -27.43 -0.93 3.91
CA ALA A 134 -26.83 -1.30 2.62
C ALA A 134 -26.30 -2.75 2.58
N VAL A 135 -26.03 -3.38 3.74
CA VAL A 135 -25.41 -4.72 3.81
C VAL A 135 -26.22 -5.81 3.10
N PRO A 136 -27.57 -5.88 3.17
CA PRO A 136 -28.32 -6.90 2.41
C PRO A 136 -28.08 -6.82 0.90
N ALA A 137 -28.10 -5.62 0.33
CA ALA A 137 -27.81 -5.42 -1.10
C ALA A 137 -26.34 -5.71 -1.44
N LEU A 138 -25.41 -5.38 -0.54
CA LEU A 138 -24.00 -5.67 -0.67
C LEU A 138 -23.74 -7.18 -0.79
N VAL A 139 -24.34 -7.97 0.09
CA VAL A 139 -24.22 -9.43 0.09
C VAL A 139 -24.89 -10.05 -1.13
N ALA A 140 -26.08 -9.56 -1.53
CA ALA A 140 -26.80 -10.08 -2.70
C ALA A 140 -26.04 -9.87 -4.03
N ARG A 141 -25.11 -8.90 -4.09
CA ARG A 141 -24.32 -8.58 -5.29
C ARG A 141 -22.96 -9.26 -5.35
N LEU A 142 -22.63 -10.15 -4.43
CA LEU A 142 -21.35 -10.84 -4.41
C LEU A 142 -21.12 -11.65 -5.70
N SER A 143 -19.99 -11.39 -6.36
CA SER A 143 -19.62 -11.99 -7.65
C SER A 143 -18.12 -12.35 -7.67
N SER A 144 -17.78 -13.39 -8.41
CA SER A 144 -16.38 -13.72 -8.76
C SER A 144 -15.74 -12.71 -9.72
N GLU A 145 -16.53 -11.80 -10.28
CA GLU A 145 -16.07 -10.70 -11.14
C GLU A 145 -16.11 -9.34 -10.41
N GLY A 146 -16.26 -9.37 -9.07
CA GLY A 146 -16.46 -8.18 -8.26
C GLY A 146 -15.20 -7.38 -7.92
N SER A 147 -14.01 -7.69 -8.46
CA SER A 147 -12.76 -7.05 -8.10
C SER A 147 -12.76 -5.55 -8.39
N GLU A 148 -13.01 -5.15 -9.62
CA GLU A 148 -12.98 -3.74 -10.02
C GLU A 148 -13.99 -2.88 -9.24
N VAL A 149 -15.19 -3.39 -9.01
CA VAL A 149 -16.22 -2.60 -8.30
C VAL A 149 -15.86 -2.34 -6.84
N VAL A 150 -15.20 -3.30 -6.16
CA VAL A 150 -14.73 -3.09 -4.79
C VAL A 150 -13.47 -2.21 -4.76
N ALA A 151 -12.55 -2.36 -5.72
CA ALA A 151 -11.39 -1.50 -5.84
C ALA A 151 -11.80 -0.03 -6.02
N ARG A 152 -12.81 0.25 -6.84
CA ARG A 152 -13.39 1.60 -7.01
C ARG A 152 -14.12 2.11 -5.77
N ALA A 153 -14.80 1.24 -5.04
CA ALA A 153 -15.57 1.63 -3.85
C ALA A 153 -14.70 2.11 -2.69
N ILE A 154 -13.48 1.58 -2.56
CA ILE A 154 -12.56 1.97 -1.49
C ILE A 154 -11.73 3.22 -1.80
N MET A 155 -11.75 3.73 -3.03
CA MET A 155 -11.04 4.96 -3.45
C MET A 155 -11.53 6.19 -2.66
N THR A 156 -10.65 7.17 -2.49
CA THR A 156 -11.00 8.51 -1.95
C THR A 156 -10.61 9.59 -2.96
N SER A 157 -9.40 10.09 -2.89
CA SER A 157 -8.79 11.04 -3.82
C SER A 157 -8.14 10.36 -5.03
N ASP A 158 -8.08 9.05 -5.04
CA ASP A 158 -7.54 8.25 -6.13
C ASP A 158 -8.20 8.59 -7.48
N THR A 159 -7.41 8.69 -8.56
CA THR A 159 -7.90 8.98 -9.93
C THR A 159 -8.23 7.71 -10.71
N PHE A 160 -7.59 6.58 -10.37
CA PHE A 160 -7.88 5.26 -10.93
C PHE A 160 -7.86 4.16 -9.86
N HIS A 161 -8.60 3.08 -10.10
CA HIS A 161 -8.59 1.91 -9.24
C HIS A 161 -7.30 1.10 -9.42
N LYS A 162 -6.81 0.52 -8.34
CA LYS A 162 -5.56 -0.24 -8.31
C LYS A 162 -5.85 -1.69 -8.03
N GLU A 163 -5.61 -2.54 -9.02
CA GLU A 163 -5.76 -3.99 -8.89
C GLU A 163 -4.70 -4.73 -9.70
N ILE A 164 -4.32 -5.91 -9.24
CA ILE A 164 -3.39 -6.83 -9.91
C ILE A 164 -3.69 -8.26 -9.50
N ALA A 165 -3.44 -9.21 -10.37
CA ALA A 165 -3.40 -10.62 -10.02
C ALA A 165 -2.30 -11.35 -10.78
N VAL A 166 -1.74 -12.38 -10.15
CA VAL A 166 -0.74 -13.27 -10.74
C VAL A 166 -1.11 -14.74 -10.54
N GLU A 167 -0.68 -15.56 -11.49
CA GLU A 167 -0.74 -17.01 -11.43
C GLU A 167 0.67 -17.56 -11.33
N VAL A 168 0.93 -18.38 -10.30
CA VAL A 168 2.22 -19.03 -10.05
C VAL A 168 2.11 -20.50 -10.44
N PRO A 169 2.81 -20.95 -11.49
CA PRO A 169 2.83 -22.35 -11.88
C PRO A 169 3.67 -23.17 -10.90
N LEU A 170 3.13 -24.33 -10.54
CA LEU A 170 3.79 -25.34 -9.70
C LEU A 170 3.74 -26.69 -10.41
N ALA A 171 4.54 -27.67 -9.97
CA ALA A 171 4.51 -29.01 -10.54
C ALA A 171 3.11 -29.65 -10.42
N GLY A 172 2.36 -29.73 -11.53
CA GLY A 172 1.01 -30.30 -11.60
C GLY A 172 -0.12 -29.45 -11.02
N ALA A 173 0.14 -28.20 -10.60
CA ALA A 173 -0.86 -27.32 -10.02
C ALA A 173 -0.52 -25.84 -10.30
N LYS A 174 -1.37 -24.96 -9.84
CA LYS A 174 -1.14 -23.51 -9.86
C LYS A 174 -1.82 -22.84 -8.68
N ILE A 175 -1.23 -21.77 -8.19
CA ILE A 175 -1.82 -20.89 -7.20
C ILE A 175 -2.01 -19.50 -7.79
N ARG A 176 -2.94 -18.75 -7.25
CA ARG A 176 -3.19 -17.36 -7.64
C ARG A 176 -3.06 -16.44 -6.45
N ILE A 177 -2.58 -15.26 -6.71
CA ILE A 177 -2.55 -14.14 -5.75
C ILE A 177 -3.22 -12.97 -6.45
N GLY A 178 -4.22 -12.37 -5.82
CA GLY A 178 -4.90 -11.17 -6.31
C GLY A 178 -4.90 -10.09 -5.26
N GLY A 179 -4.80 -8.85 -5.68
CA GLY A 179 -4.78 -7.72 -4.76
C GLY A 179 -5.47 -6.48 -5.31
N ILE A 180 -5.99 -5.67 -4.41
CA ILE A 180 -6.47 -4.32 -4.66
C ILE A 180 -5.88 -3.37 -3.62
N ALA A 181 -5.67 -2.12 -4.01
CA ALA A 181 -5.24 -1.08 -3.09
C ALA A 181 -5.91 0.27 -3.39
N LYS A 182 -5.89 1.16 -2.40
CA LYS A 182 -6.22 2.58 -2.54
C LYS A 182 -5.21 3.43 -1.80
N GLY A 183 -5.02 4.64 -2.26
CA GLY A 183 -4.18 5.66 -1.67
C GLY A 183 -3.66 6.61 -2.73
N ALA A 184 -3.55 7.90 -2.39
CA ALA A 184 -3.02 8.96 -3.25
C ALA A 184 -2.43 10.13 -2.44
N GLY A 185 -2.88 10.37 -1.21
CA GLY A 185 -2.34 11.35 -0.26
C GLY A 185 -2.27 10.79 1.15
N MET A 186 -1.57 11.50 2.05
CA MET A 186 -1.21 11.07 3.40
C MET A 186 -0.40 9.76 3.35
N ILE A 187 0.63 9.70 2.48
CA ILE A 187 1.44 8.51 2.20
C ILE A 187 2.85 8.71 2.76
N ASN A 188 3.25 7.85 3.73
CA ASN A 188 4.58 7.88 4.33
C ASN A 188 5.01 6.45 4.73
N PRO A 189 6.33 6.10 4.72
CA PRO A 189 6.83 4.82 5.23
C PRO A 189 6.31 4.46 6.63
N ASP A 190 6.33 3.17 6.97
CA ASP A 190 5.73 2.56 8.18
C ASP A 190 4.19 2.49 8.16
N MET A 191 3.64 2.12 7.00
CA MET A 191 2.24 2.03 6.63
C MET A 191 1.63 3.39 6.26
N ALA A 192 1.67 3.67 4.96
CA ALA A 192 1.06 4.82 4.30
C ALA A 192 -0.48 4.81 4.36
N THR A 193 -1.16 5.95 4.13
CA THR A 193 -2.64 6.02 4.06
C THR A 193 -3.18 5.17 2.94
N MET A 194 -3.17 3.86 3.18
CA MET A 194 -3.59 2.89 2.20
C MET A 194 -4.51 1.83 2.85
N LEU A 195 -5.40 1.33 2.06
CA LEU A 195 -6.03 0.04 2.29
C LEU A 195 -5.54 -0.89 1.19
N CYS A 196 -4.99 -2.02 1.56
CA CYS A 196 -4.60 -3.07 0.63
C CYS A 196 -5.22 -4.39 1.07
N PHE A 197 -5.94 -5.03 0.17
CA PHE A 197 -6.51 -6.34 0.39
C PHE A 197 -5.92 -7.31 -0.61
N ILE A 198 -5.44 -8.44 -0.13
CA ILE A 198 -4.80 -9.49 -0.91
C ILE A 198 -5.52 -10.81 -0.62
N THR A 199 -5.76 -11.58 -1.64
CA THR A 199 -6.32 -12.92 -1.56
C THR A 199 -5.43 -13.93 -2.25
N THR A 200 -5.44 -15.17 -1.76
CA THR A 200 -4.77 -16.28 -2.42
C THR A 200 -5.51 -17.59 -2.17
N ASP A 201 -5.52 -18.47 -3.14
CA ASP A 201 -6.02 -19.83 -3.00
C ASP A 201 -4.95 -20.83 -2.52
N ALA A 202 -3.75 -20.34 -2.19
CA ALA A 202 -2.67 -21.12 -1.63
C ALA A 202 -3.04 -21.73 -0.25
N ALA A 203 -2.57 -22.95 0.02
CA ALA A 203 -2.61 -23.53 1.35
C ALA A 203 -1.33 -23.15 2.12
N ILE A 204 -1.49 -22.36 3.17
CA ILE A 204 -0.38 -21.85 3.99
C ILE A 204 -0.85 -21.66 5.44
N SER A 205 0.04 -21.89 6.42
CA SER A 205 -0.28 -21.64 7.81
C SER A 205 -0.42 -20.13 8.10
N LYS A 206 -1.27 -19.78 9.06
CA LYS A 206 -1.42 -18.38 9.52
C LYS A 206 -0.09 -17.72 9.88
N ARG A 207 0.80 -18.48 10.55
CA ARG A 207 2.11 -18.01 10.97
C ARG A 207 3.00 -17.62 9.77
N GLU A 208 3.09 -18.51 8.78
CA GLU A 208 3.92 -18.26 7.61
C GLU A 208 3.31 -17.18 6.70
N LEU A 209 1.97 -17.16 6.56
CA LEU A 209 1.29 -16.07 5.86
C LEU A 209 1.59 -14.70 6.50
N GLN A 210 1.56 -14.62 7.85
CA GLN A 210 1.89 -13.38 8.56
C GLN A 210 3.35 -12.97 8.31
N LYS A 211 4.29 -13.94 8.36
CA LYS A 211 5.70 -13.67 8.10
C LYS A 211 5.92 -13.11 6.69
N LEU A 212 5.35 -13.76 5.68
CA LEU A 212 5.49 -13.33 4.28
C LEU A 212 4.78 -12.01 4.01
N THR A 213 3.57 -11.80 4.56
CA THR A 213 2.86 -10.53 4.43
C THR A 213 3.64 -9.38 5.06
N SER A 214 4.21 -9.58 6.25
CA SER A 214 5.02 -8.53 6.89
C SER A 214 6.29 -8.22 6.12
N ALA A 215 7.01 -9.23 5.62
CA ALA A 215 8.20 -9.04 4.81
C ALA A 215 7.89 -8.33 3.47
N SER A 216 6.78 -8.67 2.85
CA SER A 216 6.34 -8.07 1.59
C SER A 216 5.93 -6.59 1.77
N VAL A 217 5.24 -6.26 2.86
CA VAL A 217 4.90 -4.86 3.21
C VAL A 217 6.15 -4.02 3.47
N GLU A 218 7.15 -4.58 4.17
CA GLU A 218 8.42 -3.89 4.43
C GLU A 218 9.16 -3.53 3.13
N GLN A 219 9.06 -4.36 2.09
CA GLN A 219 9.72 -4.16 0.80
C GLN A 219 8.83 -3.44 -0.24
N SER A 220 7.65 -2.98 0.15
CA SER A 220 6.69 -2.33 -0.75
C SER A 220 6.09 -1.07 -0.15
N PHE A 221 5.03 -1.19 0.65
CA PHE A 221 4.30 -0.06 1.22
C PHE A 221 5.11 0.75 2.24
N ASN A 222 6.13 0.15 2.88
CA ASN A 222 7.06 0.88 3.73
C ASN A 222 8.18 1.59 2.95
N CYS A 223 8.24 1.39 1.63
CA CYS A 223 9.21 2.03 0.73
C CYS A 223 8.58 3.14 -0.12
N VAL A 224 7.44 3.73 0.29
CA VAL A 224 6.73 4.74 -0.50
C VAL A 224 6.37 5.97 0.32
N THR A 225 6.43 7.16 -0.29
CA THR A 225 5.97 8.40 0.31
C THR A 225 5.47 9.39 -0.73
N VAL A 226 4.39 10.13 -0.41
CA VAL A 226 3.89 11.26 -1.22
C VAL A 226 4.17 12.57 -0.49
N ASP A 227 3.79 12.68 0.77
CA ASP A 227 3.76 13.92 1.55
C ASP A 227 4.40 13.80 2.95
N GLY A 228 4.88 12.62 3.32
CA GLY A 228 5.49 12.38 4.63
C GLY A 228 4.50 12.24 5.78
N ASP A 229 3.18 12.20 5.51
CA ASP A 229 2.14 12.09 6.52
C ASP A 229 1.66 10.64 6.70
N MET A 230 1.59 10.19 7.94
CA MET A 230 1.17 8.83 8.31
C MET A 230 -0.29 8.81 8.74
N SER A 231 -1.10 7.93 8.12
CA SER A 231 -2.51 7.76 8.44
C SER A 231 -2.79 7.05 9.75
N THR A 232 -4.01 7.27 10.24
CA THR A 232 -4.62 6.55 11.37
C THR A 232 -5.22 5.20 10.99
N ASN A 233 -5.36 4.90 9.69
CA ASN A 233 -6.21 3.80 9.18
C ASN A 233 -5.49 2.72 8.39
N ASP A 234 -4.20 2.87 8.10
CA ASP A 234 -3.46 1.97 7.21
C ASP A 234 -3.61 0.52 7.59
N THR A 235 -3.94 -0.27 6.59
CA THR A 235 -4.23 -1.68 6.78
C THR A 235 -3.92 -2.48 5.51
N THR A 236 -3.00 -3.43 5.60
CA THR A 236 -2.84 -4.51 4.62
C THR A 236 -3.40 -5.79 5.20
N ILE A 237 -4.29 -6.46 4.47
CA ILE A 237 -4.86 -7.76 4.85
C ILE A 237 -4.61 -8.76 3.72
N CYS A 238 -4.05 -9.92 4.05
CA CYS A 238 -3.90 -11.05 3.13
C CYS A 238 -4.71 -12.23 3.65
N ILE A 239 -5.60 -12.79 2.80
CA ILE A 239 -6.45 -13.95 3.14
C ILE A 239 -6.07 -15.13 2.25
N ALA A 240 -5.85 -16.32 2.85
CA ALA A 240 -5.53 -17.56 2.18
C ALA A 240 -6.56 -18.64 2.52
N ASN A 241 -7.19 -19.27 1.50
CA ASN A 241 -8.26 -20.24 1.71
C ASN A 241 -7.92 -21.69 1.28
N GLY A 242 -6.74 -21.95 0.73
CA GLY A 242 -6.27 -23.29 0.40
C GLY A 242 -6.97 -23.97 -0.78
N GLN A 243 -7.74 -23.26 -1.60
CA GLN A 243 -8.56 -23.85 -2.69
C GLN A 243 -7.77 -24.19 -3.97
N ALA A 244 -6.47 -23.94 -4.01
CA ALA A 244 -5.59 -24.41 -5.09
C ALA A 244 -5.38 -25.93 -5.07
N ALA A 245 -5.82 -26.62 -4.00
CA ALA A 245 -5.68 -28.06 -3.80
C ALA A 245 -4.22 -28.57 -3.86
N ILE A 246 -3.31 -27.79 -3.30
CA ILE A 246 -1.89 -28.13 -3.11
C ILE A 246 -1.61 -28.45 -1.64
N PRO A 247 -0.55 -29.20 -1.32
CA PRO A 247 -0.06 -29.32 0.05
C PRO A 247 0.23 -27.95 0.68
N ALA A 248 0.12 -27.86 2.01
CA ALA A 248 0.47 -26.64 2.71
C ALA A 248 1.94 -26.26 2.43
N MET A 249 2.16 -25.01 2.04
CA MET A 249 3.49 -24.50 1.75
C MET A 249 4.27 -24.28 3.05
N GLU A 250 5.52 -24.73 3.05
CA GLU A 250 6.44 -24.60 4.18
C GLU A 250 7.78 -24.01 3.72
N PRO A 251 8.49 -23.28 4.62
CA PRO A 251 9.82 -22.74 4.33
C PRO A 251 10.79 -23.81 3.83
N GLY A 252 11.62 -23.46 2.85
CA GLY A 252 12.58 -24.36 2.22
C GLY A 252 12.03 -25.23 1.10
N HIS A 253 10.75 -25.08 0.76
CA HIS A 253 10.15 -25.72 -0.41
C HIS A 253 10.01 -24.70 -1.56
N GLU A 254 10.28 -25.11 -2.80
CA GLU A 254 10.26 -24.24 -3.99
C GLU A 254 8.93 -23.46 -4.14
N SER A 255 7.80 -24.09 -3.82
CA SER A 255 6.49 -23.44 -3.88
C SER A 255 6.34 -22.26 -2.89
N TYR A 256 7.00 -22.35 -1.72
CA TYR A 256 7.02 -21.28 -0.73
C TYR A 256 7.80 -20.07 -1.22
N ASP A 257 8.99 -20.31 -1.80
CA ASP A 257 9.85 -19.25 -2.32
C ASP A 257 9.20 -18.55 -3.52
N LYS A 258 8.62 -19.31 -4.46
CA LYS A 258 7.85 -18.75 -5.59
C LYS A 258 6.63 -17.95 -5.13
N PHE A 259 5.93 -18.42 -4.12
CA PHE A 259 4.80 -17.68 -3.54
C PHE A 259 5.27 -16.37 -2.89
N ALA A 260 6.38 -16.41 -2.14
CA ALA A 260 6.95 -15.22 -1.51
C ALA A 260 7.36 -14.16 -2.55
N GLU A 261 8.01 -14.58 -3.64
CA GLU A 261 8.40 -13.72 -4.75
C GLU A 261 7.16 -13.08 -5.43
N ALA A 262 6.15 -13.90 -5.73
CA ALA A 262 4.92 -13.42 -6.35
C ALA A 262 4.11 -12.48 -5.44
N LEU A 263 4.04 -12.75 -4.13
CA LEU A 263 3.40 -11.88 -3.16
C LEU A 263 4.12 -10.53 -3.07
N ASN A 264 5.45 -10.57 -3.04
CA ASN A 264 6.28 -9.36 -3.03
C ASN A 264 6.07 -8.53 -4.31
N PHE A 265 6.01 -9.19 -5.47
CA PHE A 265 5.69 -8.51 -6.74
C PHE A 265 4.31 -7.82 -6.69
N VAL A 266 3.26 -8.53 -6.25
CA VAL A 266 1.90 -7.98 -6.14
C VAL A 266 1.87 -6.74 -5.25
N THR A 267 2.49 -6.80 -4.07
CA THR A 267 2.53 -5.65 -3.14
C THR A 267 3.35 -4.48 -3.67
N GLN A 268 4.48 -4.75 -4.35
CA GLN A 268 5.29 -3.71 -4.98
C GLN A 268 4.56 -3.02 -6.13
N GLN A 269 3.85 -3.76 -6.98
CA GLN A 269 3.06 -3.16 -8.06
C GLN A 269 1.94 -2.27 -7.52
N LEU A 270 1.20 -2.74 -6.49
CA LEU A 270 0.17 -1.93 -5.84
C LEU A 270 0.74 -0.67 -5.18
N ALA A 271 1.89 -0.78 -4.52
CA ALA A 271 2.59 0.36 -3.91
C ALA A 271 3.04 1.39 -4.97
N ARG A 272 3.58 0.93 -6.11
CA ARG A 272 3.92 1.80 -7.25
C ARG A 272 2.71 2.52 -7.82
N MET A 273 1.58 1.82 -8.01
CA MET A 273 0.33 2.42 -8.48
C MET A 273 -0.17 3.53 -7.54
N ILE A 274 0.04 3.40 -6.22
CA ILE A 274 -0.29 4.44 -5.24
C ILE A 274 0.55 5.71 -5.49
N ILE A 275 1.85 5.57 -5.67
CA ILE A 275 2.75 6.71 -5.92
C ILE A 275 2.48 7.36 -7.29
N GLU A 276 2.21 6.56 -8.32
CA GLU A 276 1.88 7.06 -9.65
C GLU A 276 0.58 7.88 -9.69
N ASP A 277 -0.32 7.64 -8.73
CA ASP A 277 -1.62 8.29 -8.53
C ASP A 277 -1.58 9.34 -7.38
N GLY A 278 -0.42 9.72 -6.93
CA GLY A 278 -0.27 10.72 -5.87
C GLY A 278 -1.02 12.02 -6.21
N GLU A 279 -1.60 12.66 -5.19
CA GLU A 279 -2.40 13.87 -5.34
C GLU A 279 -1.64 15.00 -6.03
N GLY A 280 -2.05 15.36 -7.26
CA GLY A 280 -1.48 16.45 -8.04
C GLY A 280 -0.03 16.25 -8.50
N VAL A 281 0.55 15.04 -8.41
CA VAL A 281 1.94 14.77 -8.75
C VAL A 281 2.20 14.73 -10.25
N THR A 282 3.39 15.15 -10.66
CA THR A 282 3.84 15.10 -12.05
C THR A 282 5.03 14.18 -12.28
N LYS A 283 5.78 13.86 -11.23
CA LYS A 283 6.98 13.00 -11.28
C LYS A 283 6.85 11.79 -10.36
N PHE A 284 7.35 10.64 -10.83
CA PHE A 284 7.60 9.44 -10.05
C PHE A 284 9.11 9.29 -9.90
N VAL A 285 9.60 9.34 -8.66
CA VAL A 285 11.04 9.34 -8.38
C VAL A 285 11.41 8.14 -7.52
N GLU A 286 12.40 7.36 -7.98
CA GLU A 286 13.05 6.35 -7.15
C GLU A 286 14.29 6.99 -6.50
N VAL A 287 14.31 7.09 -5.18
CA VAL A 287 15.52 7.46 -4.41
C VAL A 287 16.19 6.18 -3.95
N HIS A 288 17.37 5.89 -4.49
CA HIS A 288 18.18 4.72 -4.18
C HIS A 288 19.44 5.14 -3.43
N VAL A 289 19.47 4.92 -2.14
CA VAL A 289 20.68 5.09 -1.31
C VAL A 289 21.39 3.73 -1.25
N LYS A 290 22.67 3.69 -1.64
CA LYS A 290 23.53 2.52 -1.59
C LYS A 290 24.86 2.85 -0.90
N GLY A 291 25.69 1.83 -0.66
CA GLY A 291 27.00 2.02 -0.03
C GLY A 291 26.92 2.51 1.42
N ALA A 292 25.78 2.37 2.11
CA ALA A 292 25.64 2.78 3.50
C ALA A 292 26.31 1.79 4.46
N ALA A 293 26.73 2.28 5.64
CA ALA A 293 27.31 1.44 6.69
C ALA A 293 26.32 0.41 7.23
N THR A 294 25.06 0.79 7.38
CA THR A 294 23.98 -0.09 7.83
C THR A 294 22.71 0.11 7.01
N TYR A 295 21.81 -0.88 7.02
CA TYR A 295 20.47 -0.78 6.44
C TYR A 295 19.68 0.43 7.00
N GLN A 296 19.81 0.70 8.30
CA GLN A 296 19.15 1.82 8.95
C GLN A 296 19.69 3.17 8.47
N ASP A 297 20.99 3.27 8.20
CA ASP A 297 21.58 4.50 7.64
C ASP A 297 21.10 4.72 6.21
N ALA A 298 21.06 3.66 5.36
CA ALA A 298 20.50 3.76 4.02
C ALA A 298 19.04 4.23 4.05
N ARG A 299 18.22 3.65 4.93
CA ARG A 299 16.82 4.00 5.11
C ARG A 299 16.65 5.46 5.53
N LYS A 300 17.35 5.90 6.58
CA LYS A 300 17.26 7.29 7.08
C LYS A 300 17.64 8.32 6.01
N ALA A 301 18.71 8.07 5.26
CA ALA A 301 19.14 8.95 4.19
C ALA A 301 18.10 9.00 3.05
N ALA A 302 17.59 7.85 2.62
CA ALA A 302 16.58 7.77 1.56
C ALA A 302 15.26 8.46 1.97
N GLU A 303 14.77 8.22 3.20
CA GLU A 303 13.56 8.86 3.73
C GLU A 303 13.71 10.38 3.87
N ALA A 304 14.87 10.87 4.33
CA ALA A 304 15.14 12.30 4.45
C ALA A 304 15.10 13.00 3.10
N VAL A 305 15.74 12.44 2.08
CA VAL A 305 15.71 12.98 0.71
C VAL A 305 14.31 12.93 0.12
N SER A 306 13.62 11.79 0.26
CA SER A 306 12.29 11.57 -0.31
C SER A 306 11.20 12.46 0.31
N ASN A 307 11.37 12.89 1.55
CA ASN A 307 10.44 13.77 2.28
C ASN A 307 10.88 15.25 2.33
N SER A 308 12.04 15.59 1.75
CA SER A 308 12.51 16.97 1.70
C SER A 308 11.64 17.82 0.77
N ILE A 309 10.91 18.77 1.33
CA ILE A 309 10.07 19.70 0.55
C ILE A 309 10.90 20.43 -0.50
N LEU A 310 12.11 20.88 -0.16
CA LEU A 310 13.00 21.59 -1.09
C LEU A 310 13.45 20.70 -2.26
N VAL A 311 13.75 19.45 -1.99
CA VAL A 311 14.12 18.46 -3.03
C VAL A 311 12.93 18.20 -3.95
N LYS A 312 11.74 17.96 -3.39
CA LYS A 312 10.51 17.69 -4.17
C LYS A 312 10.12 18.91 -5.04
N CYS A 313 10.28 20.13 -4.54
CA CYS A 313 10.09 21.36 -5.33
C CYS A 313 11.11 21.49 -6.46
N ALA A 314 12.38 21.08 -6.24
CA ALA A 314 13.38 21.07 -7.29
C ALA A 314 13.01 20.10 -8.42
N TRP A 315 12.55 18.91 -8.09
CA TRP A 315 12.08 17.94 -9.09
C TRP A 315 10.90 18.45 -9.91
N TYR A 316 9.93 19.10 -9.27
CA TYR A 316 8.83 19.77 -9.97
C TYR A 316 9.32 20.85 -10.94
N GLY A 317 10.28 21.66 -10.50
CA GLY A 317 10.89 22.73 -11.31
C GLY A 317 11.92 22.23 -12.33
N GLU A 318 12.14 20.93 -12.45
CA GLU A 318 13.17 20.31 -13.31
C GLU A 318 14.58 20.87 -13.02
N ASP A 319 14.81 21.28 -11.76
CA ASP A 319 16.07 21.78 -11.25
C ASP A 319 16.92 20.62 -10.70
N PRO A 320 18.07 20.28 -11.31
CA PRO A 320 18.95 19.21 -10.84
C PRO A 320 19.76 19.62 -9.59
N ASN A 321 19.04 20.10 -8.58
CA ASN A 321 19.60 20.68 -7.38
C ASN A 321 20.16 19.60 -6.43
N TRP A 322 21.30 19.04 -6.80
CA TRP A 322 21.98 18.06 -5.95
C TRP A 322 22.39 18.63 -4.59
N GLY A 323 22.57 19.96 -4.46
CA GLY A 323 22.88 20.62 -3.19
C GLY A 323 21.77 20.41 -2.14
N ARG A 324 20.49 20.46 -2.54
CA ARG A 324 19.35 20.14 -1.67
C ARG A 324 19.32 18.66 -1.26
N ILE A 325 19.80 17.77 -2.14
CA ILE A 325 19.93 16.35 -1.83
C ILE A 325 21.05 16.13 -0.80
N MET A 326 22.22 16.79 -0.98
CA MET A 326 23.32 16.77 -0.01
C MET A 326 22.87 17.27 1.37
N ASP A 327 22.13 18.39 1.41
CA ASP A 327 21.56 18.94 2.64
C ASP A 327 20.64 17.92 3.32
N ALA A 328 19.72 17.29 2.57
CA ALA A 328 18.81 16.29 3.10
C ALA A 328 19.53 15.05 3.65
N VAL A 329 20.55 14.58 2.96
CA VAL A 329 21.43 13.49 3.46
C VAL A 329 22.13 13.93 4.73
N GLY A 330 22.62 15.18 4.81
CA GLY A 330 23.36 15.71 5.95
C GLY A 330 22.56 15.76 7.25
N TYR A 331 21.26 16.10 7.21
CA TYR A 331 20.40 16.12 8.41
C TYR A 331 19.67 14.78 8.68
N SER A 332 19.86 13.75 7.87
CA SER A 332 19.12 12.48 7.94
C SER A 332 19.36 11.65 9.20
N SER A 333 20.33 12.01 10.05
CA SER A 333 20.82 11.21 11.18
C SER A 333 21.43 9.85 10.76
N ALA A 334 21.75 9.65 9.48
CA ALA A 334 22.55 8.55 8.99
C ALA A 334 24.05 8.84 9.20
N GLN A 335 24.85 7.79 9.26
CA GLN A 335 26.29 7.94 9.20
C GLN A 335 26.70 8.33 7.77
N VAL A 336 27.28 9.54 7.61
CA VAL A 336 27.69 10.06 6.29
C VAL A 336 29.03 10.80 6.39
N ARG A 337 29.71 10.92 5.25
CA ARG A 337 30.91 11.76 5.08
C ARG A 337 30.78 12.50 3.77
N GLU A 338 30.78 13.84 3.82
CA GLU A 338 30.56 14.70 2.66
C GLU A 338 31.47 14.32 1.47
N GLU A 339 32.77 14.13 1.75
CA GLU A 339 33.79 13.83 0.76
C GLU A 339 33.68 12.42 0.12
N MET A 340 32.71 11.61 0.53
CA MET A 340 32.46 10.26 0.00
C MET A 340 31.14 10.15 -0.77
N ILE A 341 30.31 11.20 -0.80
CA ILE A 341 28.98 11.11 -1.40
C ILE A 341 29.04 11.37 -2.90
N ASP A 342 28.53 10.41 -3.66
CA ASP A 342 28.27 10.53 -5.09
C ASP A 342 26.76 10.58 -5.34
N ILE A 343 26.30 11.46 -6.27
CA ILE A 343 24.88 11.59 -6.64
C ILE A 343 24.75 11.48 -8.16
N PHE A 344 23.76 10.68 -8.60
CA PHE A 344 23.44 10.42 -9.99
C PHE A 344 21.95 10.61 -10.25
N PHE A 345 21.60 11.14 -11.43
CA PHE A 345 20.24 11.14 -11.97
C PHE A 345 20.19 10.20 -13.18
N ASP A 346 19.45 9.08 -13.10
CA ASP A 346 19.43 7.99 -14.10
C ASP A 346 20.86 7.56 -14.55
N GLY A 347 21.80 7.52 -13.61
CA GLY A 347 23.19 7.18 -13.86
C GLY A 347 24.05 8.34 -14.39
N VAL A 348 23.46 9.49 -14.72
CA VAL A 348 24.21 10.71 -15.07
C VAL A 348 24.78 11.35 -13.81
N VAL A 349 26.08 11.57 -13.78
CA VAL A 349 26.81 12.06 -12.60
C VAL A 349 26.47 13.52 -12.32
N ALA A 350 25.96 13.82 -11.12
CA ALA A 350 25.78 15.20 -10.63
C ALA A 350 26.92 15.60 -9.68
N THR A 351 27.31 14.69 -8.75
CA THR A 351 28.46 14.93 -7.84
C THR A 351 29.34 13.71 -7.76
N LEU A 352 30.62 13.93 -7.54
CA LEU A 352 31.61 12.92 -7.16
C LEU A 352 32.40 13.41 -5.97
N HIS A 353 32.57 12.55 -4.95
CA HIS A 353 33.30 12.88 -3.73
C HIS A 353 32.81 14.18 -3.07
N GLY A 354 31.49 14.41 -3.03
CA GLY A 354 30.86 15.59 -2.46
C GLY A 354 31.01 16.88 -3.29
N LEU A 355 31.68 16.82 -4.44
CA LEU A 355 31.97 17.99 -5.28
C LEU A 355 31.16 17.95 -6.60
N PRO A 356 30.82 19.10 -7.19
CA PRO A 356 30.11 19.14 -8.46
C PRO A 356 30.93 18.43 -9.56
N SER A 357 30.24 17.63 -10.36
CA SER A 357 30.85 16.99 -11.54
C SER A 357 31.04 18.01 -12.68
N SER A 358 31.77 17.57 -13.71
CA SER A 358 31.90 18.34 -14.96
C SER A 358 30.69 18.18 -15.90
N THR A 359 29.65 17.43 -15.50
CA THR A 359 28.45 17.22 -16.32
C THR A 359 27.72 18.55 -16.54
N PRO A 360 27.41 18.93 -17.79
CA PRO A 360 26.63 20.12 -18.05
C PRO A 360 25.25 20.06 -17.37
N GLU A 361 24.80 21.17 -16.79
CA GLU A 361 23.52 21.26 -16.10
C GLU A 361 22.34 20.88 -17.01
N ASP A 362 22.39 21.26 -18.28
CA ASP A 362 21.34 20.92 -19.26
C ASP A 362 21.19 19.40 -19.45
N THR A 363 22.28 18.63 -19.37
CA THR A 363 22.25 17.16 -19.44
C THR A 363 21.50 16.56 -18.22
N LEU A 364 21.72 17.13 -17.05
CA LEU A 364 20.98 16.73 -15.84
C LEU A 364 19.49 17.14 -15.91
N LYS A 365 19.20 18.34 -16.44
CA LYS A 365 17.80 18.79 -16.66
C LYS A 365 17.03 17.90 -17.62
N GLU A 366 17.68 17.35 -18.65
CA GLU A 366 17.04 16.42 -19.57
C GLU A 366 16.50 15.18 -18.85
N VAL A 367 17.23 14.66 -17.84
CA VAL A 367 16.75 13.54 -17.03
C VAL A 367 15.51 13.95 -16.23
N LEU A 368 15.50 15.11 -15.61
CA LEU A 368 14.40 15.57 -14.77
C LEU A 368 13.12 15.93 -15.57
N ARG A 369 13.22 16.14 -16.89
CA ARG A 369 12.05 16.31 -17.77
C ARG A 369 11.24 15.02 -17.89
N ASN A 370 11.85 13.87 -17.67
CA ASN A 370 11.13 12.61 -17.66
C ASN A 370 10.11 12.56 -16.53
N ARG A 371 8.97 11.93 -16.77
CA ARG A 371 7.98 11.67 -15.71
C ARG A 371 8.53 10.73 -14.63
N LYS A 372 9.43 9.81 -15.01
CA LYS A 372 10.03 8.81 -14.12
C LYS A 372 11.54 8.91 -14.22
N PHE A 373 12.22 8.98 -13.08
CA PHE A 373 13.67 8.95 -13.00
C PHE A 373 14.13 8.43 -11.63
N THR A 374 15.40 8.04 -11.57
CA THR A 374 16.06 7.54 -10.35
C THR A 374 17.10 8.54 -9.87
N VAL A 375 17.10 8.81 -8.57
CA VAL A 375 18.18 9.50 -7.87
C VAL A 375 18.98 8.45 -7.11
N THR A 376 20.20 8.17 -7.55
CA THR A 376 21.10 7.26 -6.84
C THR A 376 22.07 8.06 -5.99
N ILE A 377 22.20 7.71 -4.72
CA ILE A 377 23.11 8.33 -3.74
C ILE A 377 24.02 7.21 -3.22
N ASP A 378 25.31 7.27 -3.53
CA ASP A 378 26.30 6.33 -3.03
C ASP A 378 27.09 6.95 -1.87
N LEU A 379 27.03 6.33 -0.70
CA LEU A 379 27.67 6.81 0.52
C LEU A 379 29.09 6.27 0.72
N HIS A 380 29.48 5.23 -0.01
CA HIS A 380 30.80 4.56 0.05
C HIS A 380 31.29 4.19 1.46
N LEU A 381 30.38 3.88 2.39
CA LEU A 381 30.68 3.50 3.80
C LEU A 381 30.48 2.02 4.09
N GLY A 382 29.89 1.27 3.15
CA GLY A 382 29.57 -0.14 3.30
C GLY A 382 28.88 -0.73 2.09
N SER A 383 28.01 -1.73 2.30
CA SER A 383 27.28 -2.41 1.23
C SER A 383 25.75 -2.39 1.40
N ALA A 384 25.26 -1.74 2.46
CA ALA A 384 23.82 -1.66 2.70
C ALA A 384 23.16 -0.66 1.73
N GLU A 385 21.92 -0.99 1.34
CA GLU A 385 21.13 -0.16 0.44
C GLU A 385 19.67 -0.10 0.86
N TYR A 386 18.98 0.96 0.42
CA TYR A 386 17.54 1.14 0.59
C TYR A 386 16.97 1.99 -0.53
N LYS A 387 15.72 1.69 -0.91
CA LYS A 387 14.99 2.42 -1.95
C LYS A 387 13.70 2.98 -1.42
N VAL A 388 13.37 4.21 -1.83
CA VAL A 388 12.07 4.84 -1.58
C VAL A 388 11.51 5.32 -2.91
N PHE A 389 10.26 5.00 -3.19
CA PHE A 389 9.51 5.59 -4.28
C PHE A 389 8.74 6.81 -3.77
N THR A 390 8.91 7.93 -4.45
CA THR A 390 8.34 9.21 -4.05
C THR A 390 7.90 10.02 -5.27
N THR A 391 7.49 11.25 -5.02
CA THR A 391 6.94 12.17 -6.02
C THR A 391 7.58 13.55 -5.88
N ASP A 392 7.35 14.43 -6.85
CA ASP A 392 7.53 15.87 -6.70
C ASP A 392 6.47 16.47 -5.76
N LEU A 393 6.57 17.78 -5.52
CA LEU A 393 5.57 18.59 -4.81
C LEU A 393 5.12 19.73 -5.72
N THR A 394 3.82 19.78 -6.00
CA THR A 394 3.23 20.69 -6.97
C THR A 394 2.26 21.70 -6.35
N PRO A 395 1.96 22.84 -7.00
CA PRO A 395 0.87 23.71 -6.60
C PRO A 395 -0.50 23.02 -6.59
N GLU A 396 -0.69 22.01 -7.43
CA GLU A 396 -1.92 21.21 -7.51
C GLU A 396 -2.16 20.38 -6.25
N TYR A 397 -1.10 19.83 -5.63
CA TYR A 397 -1.18 19.17 -4.31
C TYR A 397 -1.73 20.14 -3.25
N VAL A 398 -1.20 21.38 -3.21
CA VAL A 398 -1.67 22.40 -2.27
C VAL A 398 -3.13 22.74 -2.53
N LYS A 399 -3.51 22.99 -3.79
CA LYS A 399 -4.89 23.32 -4.17
C LYS A 399 -5.86 22.20 -3.82
N PHE A 400 -5.46 20.95 -4.05
CA PHE A 400 -6.28 19.78 -3.74
C PHE A 400 -6.59 19.69 -2.24
N ASN A 401 -5.60 19.98 -1.38
CA ASN A 401 -5.71 19.90 0.07
C ASN A 401 -6.20 21.20 0.75
N MET A 402 -6.54 22.24 -0.02
CA MET A 402 -7.17 23.46 0.51
C MET A 402 -8.67 23.23 0.75
N GLY A 403 -9.08 23.16 2.01
CA GLY A 403 -10.49 23.18 2.41
C GLY A 403 -11.21 21.82 2.42
N GLU A 404 -10.49 20.74 2.62
CA GLU A 404 -11.09 19.45 2.96
C GLU A 404 -11.73 19.41 4.38
#